data_18ef481d5161eaf710e89faa894a3240
#
_entry.id   18ef481d5161eaf710e89faa894a3240
#
_cell.length_a   1.000
_cell.length_b   1.000
_cell.length_c   1.000
_cell.angle_alpha   90.00
_cell.angle_beta   90.00
_cell.angle_gamma   90.00
#
_symmetry.space_group_name_H-M   'P 1'
#
loop_
_entity.id
_entity.type
_entity.pdbx_description
1 polymer ?
#
loop_
_entity_poly.entity_id
_entity_poly.type
_entity_poly.pdbx_seq_one_letter_code
_entity_poly.pdbx_strand_id
1 'polypeptide(L)'
;PDAVRMAIPAGIGLFIAFLGLQNAGLIVNDESTLVNLASFNVLNGNASWATIMPKIVTIAALVIIAVLSVRKIKGSVLWGILGGTVIYYVLGFTIPGFYDGFFEGMTLNPFAAFGDWASMSFGKVFTQGFDFSHYLANHTTADLVLIIATTALAFCMVDMFDTLGTLYGACSRGDMLDENGQVPNFEKAMLSDALATCVGAVCGTSTVTTFVESSSGVAEGGRTGLSSFTTGCLFFVAMFLSPIAALIPGSATAAALIYVGVLMMGGVAKIDWNDISVAVPAFLTIAFMSFAYNISYGIAFGLISYILIKVFSGKSKEVKAFTWVIAILFTLMFFLTH
;
A
#
# COMPACT_ATOMS: atom_id res chain seq x y z
N PRO A 1 14.80 15.44 -5.28
CA PRO A 1 15.79 15.65 -4.22
C PRO A 1 16.13 14.35 -3.50
N ASP A 2 17.41 14.11 -3.17
CA ASP A 2 17.84 12.85 -2.54
C ASP A 2 17.20 12.64 -1.17
N ALA A 3 17.01 13.72 -0.41
CA ALA A 3 16.30 13.69 0.87
C ALA A 3 14.92 13.02 0.77
N VAL A 4 14.11 13.45 -0.19
CA VAL A 4 12.76 12.91 -0.41
C VAL A 4 12.84 11.49 -0.99
N ARG A 5 13.74 11.27 -1.98
CA ARG A 5 13.91 9.95 -2.61
C ARG A 5 14.27 8.85 -1.60
N MET A 6 15.17 9.15 -0.65
CA MET A 6 15.56 8.19 0.40
C MET A 6 14.46 7.98 1.44
N ALA A 7 13.60 8.99 1.65
CA ALA A 7 12.51 8.93 2.61
C ALA A 7 11.28 8.15 2.10
N ILE A 8 11.04 8.13 0.78
CA ILE A 8 9.87 7.50 0.17
C ILE A 8 9.70 6.03 0.60
N PRO A 9 10.70 5.14 0.49
CA PRO A 9 10.52 3.75 0.91
C PRO A 9 10.18 3.60 2.38
N ALA A 10 10.80 4.42 3.23
CA ALA A 10 10.54 4.42 4.66
C ALA A 10 9.14 4.94 5.00
N GLY A 11 8.69 5.99 4.29
CA GLY A 11 7.34 6.51 4.43
C GLY A 11 6.27 5.50 4.01
N ILE A 12 6.46 4.84 2.86
CA ILE A 12 5.59 3.76 2.41
C ILE A 12 5.62 2.59 3.42
N GLY A 13 6.81 2.23 3.92
CA GLY A 13 6.94 1.18 4.94
C GLY A 13 6.14 1.49 6.20
N LEU A 14 6.25 2.71 6.72
CA LEU A 14 5.48 3.16 7.88
C LEU A 14 3.97 3.18 7.58
N PHE A 15 3.58 3.65 6.40
CA PHE A 15 2.19 3.68 5.94
C PHE A 15 1.58 2.27 5.87
N ILE A 16 2.28 1.32 5.26
CA ILE A 16 1.81 -0.08 5.17
C ILE A 16 1.76 -0.75 6.55
N ALA A 17 2.74 -0.48 7.43
CA ALA A 17 2.69 -0.95 8.81
C ALA A 17 1.49 -0.37 9.57
N PHE A 18 1.18 0.92 9.37
CA PHE A 18 0.01 1.57 9.94
C PHE A 18 -1.30 0.93 9.46
N LEU A 19 -1.43 0.67 8.14
CA LEU A 19 -2.53 -0.10 7.57
C LEU A 19 -2.66 -1.49 8.21
N GLY A 20 -1.54 -2.19 8.37
CA GLY A 20 -1.51 -3.49 9.04
C GLY A 20 -2.01 -3.41 10.50
N LEU A 21 -1.60 -2.39 11.24
CA LEU A 21 -2.06 -2.17 12.63
C LEU A 21 -3.56 -1.85 12.71
N GLN A 22 -4.09 -1.10 11.73
CA GLN A 22 -5.54 -0.82 11.63
C GLN A 22 -6.32 -2.08 11.25
N ASN A 23 -5.88 -2.84 10.25
CA ASN A 23 -6.54 -4.08 9.82
C ASN A 23 -6.51 -5.14 10.94
N ALA A 24 -5.50 -5.13 11.79
CA ALA A 24 -5.43 -5.93 12.99
C ALA A 24 -6.40 -5.48 14.09
N GLY A 25 -6.95 -4.28 13.97
CA GLY A 25 -7.72 -3.62 15.03
C GLY A 25 -6.89 -3.27 16.26
N LEU A 26 -5.55 -3.20 16.13
CA LEU A 26 -4.66 -2.76 17.21
C LEU A 26 -4.72 -1.24 17.40
N ILE A 27 -4.81 -0.52 16.28
CA ILE A 27 -5.03 0.93 16.24
C ILE A 27 -6.47 1.17 15.79
N VAL A 28 -7.19 1.98 16.54
CA VAL A 28 -8.58 2.33 16.29
C VAL A 28 -8.74 3.85 16.20
N ASN A 29 -9.82 4.28 15.57
CA ASN A 29 -10.18 5.69 15.51
C ASN A 29 -10.55 6.21 16.89
N ASP A 30 -10.17 7.46 17.19
CA ASP A 30 -10.44 8.15 18.45
C ASP A 30 -10.78 9.61 18.17
N GLU A 31 -11.85 10.11 18.74
CA GLU A 31 -12.33 11.47 18.48
C GLU A 31 -11.39 12.56 18.99
N SER A 32 -10.60 12.27 20.03
CA SER A 32 -9.71 13.26 20.66
C SER A 32 -8.30 13.26 20.10
N THR A 33 -7.78 12.07 19.77
CA THR A 33 -6.37 11.86 19.34
C THR A 33 -6.24 11.37 17.90
N LEU A 34 -7.36 11.24 17.16
CA LEU A 34 -7.52 10.67 15.82
C LEU A 34 -7.24 9.16 15.78
N VAL A 35 -6.22 8.69 16.49
CA VAL A 35 -5.87 7.26 16.59
C VAL A 35 -5.50 6.91 18.04
N ASN A 36 -5.91 5.74 18.50
CA ASN A 36 -5.61 5.24 19.82
C ASN A 36 -5.36 3.73 19.79
N LEU A 37 -4.72 3.22 20.82
CA LEU A 37 -4.61 1.78 21.01
C LEU A 37 -5.99 1.20 21.36
N ALA A 38 -6.37 0.13 20.70
CA ALA A 38 -7.62 -0.56 21.02
C ALA A 38 -7.65 -1.05 22.46
N SER A 39 -8.81 -1.00 23.11
CA SER A 39 -8.95 -1.49 24.46
C SER A 39 -8.75 -3.00 24.56
N PHE A 40 -8.00 -3.42 25.56
CA PHE A 40 -7.84 -4.81 25.99
C PHE A 40 -8.52 -5.05 27.35
N ASN A 41 -9.24 -4.07 27.88
CA ASN A 41 -9.83 -4.14 29.21
C ASN A 41 -11.18 -4.85 29.16
N VAL A 42 -11.15 -6.13 29.53
CA VAL A 42 -12.35 -6.99 29.65
C VAL A 42 -13.15 -6.67 30.92
N LEU A 43 -12.46 -6.25 31.99
CA LEU A 43 -13.10 -6.04 33.30
C LEU A 43 -14.08 -4.89 33.30
N ASN A 44 -13.82 -3.85 32.52
CA ASN A 44 -14.69 -2.67 32.39
C ASN A 44 -15.73 -2.81 31.28
N GLY A 45 -15.83 -3.98 30.64
CA GLY A 45 -16.79 -4.20 29.53
C GLY A 45 -16.42 -3.51 28.20
N ASN A 46 -15.26 -2.83 28.13
CA ASN A 46 -14.82 -2.10 26.94
C ASN A 46 -14.23 -3.01 25.85
N ALA A 47 -13.92 -4.27 26.17
CA ALA A 47 -13.45 -5.26 25.22
C ALA A 47 -14.02 -6.63 25.58
N SER A 48 -14.29 -7.44 24.56
CA SER A 48 -14.67 -8.84 24.69
C SER A 48 -13.55 -9.75 24.19
N TRP A 49 -13.58 -11.04 24.56
CA TRP A 49 -12.61 -12.01 24.03
C TRP A 49 -12.68 -12.07 22.48
N ALA A 50 -13.87 -11.98 21.90
CA ALA A 50 -14.07 -11.96 20.48
C ALA A 50 -13.37 -10.78 19.76
N THR A 51 -13.25 -9.62 20.43
CA THR A 51 -12.55 -8.45 19.88
C THR A 51 -11.05 -8.46 20.16
N ILE A 52 -10.59 -9.16 21.20
CA ILE A 52 -9.17 -9.24 21.58
C ILE A 52 -8.45 -10.34 20.80
N MET A 53 -9.11 -11.48 20.58
CA MET A 53 -8.50 -12.65 19.95
C MET A 53 -7.86 -12.34 18.58
N PRO A 54 -8.48 -11.63 17.62
CA PRO A 54 -7.84 -11.30 16.36
C PRO A 54 -6.56 -10.48 16.52
N LYS A 55 -6.50 -9.59 17.53
CA LYS A 55 -5.32 -8.77 17.83
C LYS A 55 -4.15 -9.64 18.34
N ILE A 56 -4.44 -10.59 19.20
CA ILE A 56 -3.45 -11.58 19.68
C ILE A 56 -2.95 -12.44 18.53
N VAL A 57 -3.84 -12.86 17.61
CA VAL A 57 -3.47 -13.63 16.42
C VAL A 57 -2.51 -12.84 15.54
N THR A 58 -2.76 -11.54 15.33
CA THR A 58 -1.84 -10.69 14.54
C THR A 58 -0.47 -10.63 15.19
N ILE A 59 -0.39 -10.41 16.51
CA ILE A 59 0.89 -10.35 17.22
C ILE A 59 1.60 -11.71 17.14
N ALA A 60 0.88 -12.81 17.34
CA ALA A 60 1.44 -14.15 17.25
C ALA A 60 1.96 -14.46 15.82
N ALA A 61 1.18 -14.14 14.79
CA ALA A 61 1.58 -14.30 13.40
C ALA A 61 2.82 -13.45 13.06
N LEU A 62 2.88 -12.20 13.54
CA LEU A 62 4.04 -11.32 13.37
C LEU A 62 5.30 -11.91 14.02
N VAL A 63 5.17 -12.42 15.25
CA VAL A 63 6.29 -13.09 15.95
C VAL A 63 6.74 -14.33 15.19
N ILE A 64 5.81 -15.14 14.66
CA ILE A 64 6.14 -16.30 13.84
C ILE A 64 6.93 -15.88 12.61
N ILE A 65 6.46 -14.87 11.85
CA ILE A 65 7.15 -14.32 10.68
C ILE A 65 8.57 -13.89 11.05
N ALA A 66 8.70 -13.08 12.11
CA ALA A 66 9.98 -12.55 12.56
C ALA A 66 10.96 -13.66 12.97
N VAL A 67 10.52 -14.64 13.76
CA VAL A 67 11.36 -15.78 14.19
C VAL A 67 11.81 -16.63 13.00
N LEU A 68 10.90 -16.94 12.09
CA LEU A 68 11.23 -17.72 10.88
C LEU A 68 12.21 -16.94 9.97
N SER A 69 12.02 -15.63 9.85
CA SER A 69 12.92 -14.76 9.09
C SER A 69 14.33 -14.70 9.70
N VAL A 70 14.43 -14.54 11.04
CA VAL A 70 15.73 -14.58 11.76
C VAL A 70 16.43 -15.93 11.56
N ARG A 71 15.65 -17.02 11.54
CA ARG A 71 16.17 -18.38 11.27
C ARG A 71 16.47 -18.63 9.79
N LYS A 72 16.27 -17.65 8.91
CA LYS A 72 16.46 -17.74 7.45
C LYS A 72 15.65 -18.87 6.79
N ILE A 73 14.49 -19.18 7.33
CA ILE A 73 13.57 -20.15 6.75
C ILE A 73 12.85 -19.47 5.58
N LYS A 74 12.97 -20.06 4.38
CA LYS A 74 12.32 -19.53 3.16
C LYS A 74 10.80 -19.55 3.29
N GLY A 75 10.15 -18.51 2.79
CA GLY A 75 8.70 -18.37 2.86
C GLY A 75 8.18 -18.00 4.26
N SER A 76 9.01 -17.35 5.09
CA SER A 76 8.65 -16.96 6.46
C SER A 76 7.31 -16.24 6.56
N VAL A 77 7.00 -15.36 5.60
CA VAL A 77 5.74 -14.61 5.54
C VAL A 77 4.55 -15.57 5.30
N LEU A 78 4.69 -16.49 4.33
CA LEU A 78 3.64 -17.47 4.03
C LEU A 78 3.36 -18.35 5.26
N TRP A 79 4.40 -18.89 5.87
CA TRP A 79 4.26 -19.74 7.07
C TRP A 79 3.65 -18.96 8.25
N GLY A 80 3.97 -17.66 8.36
CA GLY A 80 3.38 -16.81 9.37
C GLY A 80 1.88 -16.56 9.15
N ILE A 81 1.46 -16.30 7.91
CA ILE A 81 0.04 -16.16 7.56
C ILE A 81 -0.71 -17.47 7.84
N LEU A 82 -0.18 -18.61 7.37
CA LEU A 82 -0.80 -19.92 7.60
C LEU A 82 -0.86 -20.26 9.10
N GLY A 83 0.23 -20.04 9.82
CA GLY A 83 0.29 -20.24 11.27
C GLY A 83 -0.70 -19.36 12.03
N GLY A 84 -0.77 -18.07 11.66
CA GLY A 84 -1.76 -17.14 12.20
C GLY A 84 -3.20 -17.57 11.92
N THR A 85 -3.47 -18.07 10.70
CA THR A 85 -4.78 -18.60 10.32
C THR A 85 -5.16 -19.81 11.17
N VAL A 86 -4.25 -20.76 11.37
CA VAL A 86 -4.48 -21.91 12.26
C VAL A 86 -4.78 -21.45 13.68
N ILE A 87 -3.96 -20.55 14.23
CA ILE A 87 -4.17 -20.00 15.59
C ILE A 87 -5.54 -19.30 15.67
N TYR A 88 -5.94 -18.54 14.66
CA TYR A 88 -7.24 -17.88 14.62
C TYR A 88 -8.39 -18.86 14.75
N TYR A 89 -8.38 -19.94 13.97
CA TYR A 89 -9.43 -20.94 14.02
C TYR A 89 -9.40 -21.78 15.30
N VAL A 90 -8.21 -22.12 15.82
CA VAL A 90 -8.08 -22.83 17.10
C VAL A 90 -8.63 -21.98 18.26
N LEU A 91 -8.29 -20.71 18.32
CA LEU A 91 -8.82 -19.80 19.33
C LEU A 91 -10.30 -19.50 19.12
N GLY A 92 -10.80 -19.58 17.89
CA GLY A 92 -12.22 -19.42 17.57
C GLY A 92 -13.12 -20.42 18.34
N PHE A 93 -12.65 -21.65 18.62
CA PHE A 93 -13.37 -22.60 19.47
C PHE A 93 -13.63 -22.12 20.89
N THR A 94 -12.88 -21.13 21.36
CA THR A 94 -13.08 -20.54 22.70
C THR A 94 -14.18 -19.48 22.74
N ILE A 95 -14.73 -19.12 21.58
CA ILE A 95 -15.79 -18.10 21.43
C ILE A 95 -17.11 -18.80 21.13
N PRO A 96 -18.11 -18.72 22.01
CA PRO A 96 -19.42 -19.30 21.74
C PRO A 96 -20.03 -18.70 20.46
N GLY A 97 -20.53 -19.55 19.55
CA GLY A 97 -21.16 -19.13 18.30
C GLY A 97 -20.18 -18.62 17.23
N PHE A 98 -18.86 -18.74 17.41
CA PHE A 98 -17.88 -18.24 16.44
C PHE A 98 -18.06 -18.80 15.03
N TYR A 99 -18.49 -20.05 14.93
CA TYR A 99 -18.70 -20.72 13.63
C TYR A 99 -20.15 -20.66 13.15
N ASP A 100 -21.06 -20.07 13.95
CA ASP A 100 -22.47 -19.96 13.55
C ASP A 100 -22.58 -19.00 12.35
N GLY A 101 -23.12 -19.49 11.24
CA GLY A 101 -23.21 -18.72 10.00
C GLY A 101 -21.89 -18.50 9.25
N PHE A 102 -20.75 -18.98 9.77
CA PHE A 102 -19.43 -18.73 9.16
C PHE A 102 -19.33 -19.24 7.71
N PHE A 103 -20.00 -20.33 7.40
CA PHE A 103 -20.05 -20.93 6.05
C PHE A 103 -21.30 -20.52 5.27
N GLU A 104 -22.21 -19.74 5.85
CA GLU A 104 -23.40 -19.26 5.17
C GLU A 104 -23.01 -18.23 4.10
N GLY A 105 -23.40 -18.51 2.85
CA GLY A 105 -23.05 -17.66 1.72
C GLY A 105 -21.69 -17.95 1.07
N MET A 106 -20.88 -18.84 1.62
CA MET A 106 -19.66 -19.31 0.96
C MET A 106 -20.02 -20.23 -0.22
N THR A 107 -19.78 -19.76 -1.43
CA THR A 107 -19.83 -20.63 -2.61
C THR A 107 -18.47 -21.31 -2.80
N LEU A 108 -18.43 -22.63 -2.65
CA LEU A 108 -17.24 -23.42 -2.96
C LEU A 108 -17.03 -23.62 -4.47
N ASN A 109 -17.86 -22.97 -5.30
CA ASN A 109 -17.72 -23.02 -6.74
C ASN A 109 -16.57 -22.10 -7.21
N PRO A 110 -15.44 -22.65 -7.69
CA PRO A 110 -14.31 -21.85 -8.12
C PRO A 110 -14.59 -21.00 -9.37
N PHE A 111 -15.66 -21.32 -10.12
CA PHE A 111 -16.03 -20.59 -11.33
C PHE A 111 -17.07 -19.49 -11.07
N ALA A 112 -17.69 -19.41 -9.89
CA ALA A 112 -18.70 -18.39 -9.61
C ALA A 112 -18.12 -17.00 -9.71
N ALA A 113 -17.01 -16.75 -9.01
CA ALA A 113 -16.30 -15.45 -9.05
C ALA A 113 -15.85 -15.06 -10.47
N PHE A 114 -15.47 -16.04 -11.29
CA PHE A 114 -15.10 -15.80 -12.68
C PHE A 114 -16.31 -15.41 -13.53
N GLY A 115 -17.45 -16.08 -13.33
CA GLY A 115 -18.72 -15.75 -14.00
C GLY A 115 -19.21 -14.35 -13.65
N ASP A 116 -19.16 -14.00 -12.37
CA ASP A 116 -19.53 -12.67 -11.87
C ASP A 116 -18.60 -11.59 -12.43
N TRP A 117 -17.30 -11.82 -12.42
CA TRP A 117 -16.33 -10.91 -13.03
C TRP A 117 -16.59 -10.69 -14.52
N ALA A 118 -16.81 -11.76 -15.29
CA ALA A 118 -17.03 -11.66 -16.73
C ALA A 118 -18.33 -10.91 -17.08
N SER A 119 -19.38 -11.04 -16.25
CA SER A 119 -20.68 -10.42 -16.50
C SER A 119 -20.80 -9.01 -15.93
N MET A 120 -20.18 -8.74 -14.76
CA MET A 120 -20.38 -7.48 -14.03
C MET A 120 -19.25 -6.47 -14.22
N SER A 121 -18.02 -6.90 -14.54
CA SER A 121 -16.85 -6.02 -14.52
C SER A 121 -16.15 -5.92 -15.87
N PHE A 122 -15.92 -7.06 -16.55
CA PHE A 122 -15.12 -7.08 -17.76
C PHE A 122 -15.72 -6.23 -18.88
N GLY A 123 -14.91 -5.31 -19.42
CA GLY A 123 -15.30 -4.45 -20.55
C GLY A 123 -16.33 -3.37 -20.22
N LYS A 124 -16.77 -3.23 -18.96
CA LYS A 124 -17.77 -2.21 -18.57
C LYS A 124 -17.26 -0.78 -18.77
N VAL A 125 -15.96 -0.56 -18.79
CA VAL A 125 -15.36 0.74 -19.11
C VAL A 125 -15.84 1.25 -20.47
N PHE A 126 -16.03 0.39 -21.47
CA PHE A 126 -16.48 0.77 -22.81
C PHE A 126 -17.99 1.00 -22.91
N THR A 127 -18.79 0.39 -22.04
CA THR A 127 -20.25 0.47 -22.10
C THR A 127 -20.86 1.44 -21.09
N GLN A 128 -20.22 1.60 -19.94
CA GLN A 128 -20.73 2.42 -18.82
C GLN A 128 -19.73 3.49 -18.37
N GLY A 129 -18.41 3.28 -18.59
CA GLY A 129 -17.36 4.15 -18.07
C GLY A 129 -17.34 5.56 -18.68
N PHE A 130 -17.98 5.77 -19.84
CA PHE A 130 -18.09 7.07 -20.50
C PHE A 130 -19.53 7.62 -20.50
N ASP A 131 -20.42 7.05 -19.71
CA ASP A 131 -21.77 7.59 -19.55
C ASP A 131 -21.78 8.65 -18.42
N PHE A 132 -21.70 9.91 -18.82
CA PHE A 132 -21.76 11.08 -17.93
C PHE A 132 -23.14 11.75 -17.90
N SER A 133 -24.18 11.10 -18.43
CA SER A 133 -25.52 11.67 -18.52
C SER A 133 -26.07 12.14 -17.18
N HIS A 134 -25.87 11.35 -16.13
CA HIS A 134 -26.30 11.68 -14.78
C HIS A 134 -25.56 12.91 -14.20
N TYR A 135 -24.27 13.06 -14.48
CA TYR A 135 -23.50 14.23 -14.06
C TYR A 135 -23.90 15.48 -14.82
N LEU A 136 -24.05 15.37 -16.13
CA LEU A 136 -24.44 16.49 -17.00
C LEU A 136 -25.88 16.97 -16.78
N ALA A 137 -26.72 16.22 -16.10
CA ALA A 137 -28.07 16.66 -15.70
C ALA A 137 -28.03 17.87 -14.76
N ASN A 138 -26.96 18.03 -13.94
CA ASN A 138 -26.83 19.08 -12.93
C ASN A 138 -25.59 19.97 -13.11
N HIS A 139 -24.71 19.68 -14.07
CA HIS A 139 -23.44 20.37 -14.27
C HIS A 139 -23.18 20.68 -15.76
N THR A 140 -22.29 21.63 -16.03
CA THR A 140 -21.93 22.00 -17.40
C THR A 140 -20.89 21.04 -17.98
N THR A 141 -20.77 21.04 -19.31
CA THR A 141 -19.70 20.29 -20.00
C THR A 141 -18.32 20.79 -19.60
N ALA A 142 -18.17 22.09 -19.28
CA ALA A 142 -16.90 22.64 -18.79
C ALA A 142 -16.53 22.08 -17.43
N ASP A 143 -17.49 21.93 -16.51
CA ASP A 143 -17.27 21.31 -15.19
C ASP A 143 -16.88 19.84 -15.33
N LEU A 144 -17.50 19.11 -16.29
CA LEU A 144 -17.15 17.73 -16.57
C LEU A 144 -15.69 17.60 -17.05
N VAL A 145 -15.28 18.43 -18.00
CA VAL A 145 -13.89 18.42 -18.50
C VAL A 145 -12.91 18.77 -17.38
N LEU A 146 -13.25 19.74 -16.55
CA LEU A 146 -12.40 20.14 -15.43
C LEU A 146 -12.24 19.00 -14.41
N ILE A 147 -13.34 18.37 -14.00
CA ILE A 147 -13.29 17.27 -13.01
C ILE A 147 -12.54 16.04 -13.57
N ILE A 148 -12.74 15.69 -14.84
CA ILE A 148 -12.00 14.59 -15.48
C ILE A 148 -10.51 14.91 -15.51
N ALA A 149 -10.12 16.12 -15.94
CA ALA A 149 -8.72 16.51 -16.05
C ALA A 149 -8.02 16.54 -14.68
N THR A 150 -8.67 17.11 -13.66
CA THR A 150 -8.10 17.17 -12.30
C THR A 150 -8.02 15.80 -11.63
N THR A 151 -9.05 14.97 -11.79
CA THR A 151 -9.06 13.61 -11.24
C THR A 151 -8.03 12.72 -11.94
N ALA A 152 -7.93 12.79 -13.27
CA ALA A 152 -6.93 12.06 -14.04
C ALA A 152 -5.51 12.48 -13.64
N LEU A 153 -5.26 13.78 -13.46
CA LEU A 153 -3.98 14.28 -12.98
C LEU A 153 -3.65 13.74 -11.56
N ALA A 154 -4.61 13.81 -10.65
CA ALA A 154 -4.44 13.34 -9.28
C ALA A 154 -4.12 11.83 -9.26
N PHE A 155 -4.90 11.01 -9.94
CA PHE A 155 -4.68 9.57 -10.00
C PHE A 155 -3.36 9.21 -10.68
N CYS A 156 -3.02 9.88 -11.80
CA CYS A 156 -1.74 9.67 -12.47
C CYS A 156 -0.55 10.00 -11.55
N MET A 157 -0.62 11.09 -10.78
CA MET A 157 0.43 11.44 -9.84
C MET A 157 0.53 10.43 -8.70
N VAL A 158 -0.59 9.99 -8.14
CA VAL A 158 -0.61 8.96 -7.08
C VAL A 158 0.03 7.68 -7.58
N ASP A 159 -0.43 7.15 -8.71
CA ASP A 159 0.02 5.89 -9.31
C ASP A 159 1.53 5.94 -9.65
N MET A 160 1.97 7.02 -10.31
CA MET A 160 3.36 7.22 -10.67
C MET A 160 4.30 7.26 -9.45
N PHE A 161 3.91 7.98 -8.39
CA PHE A 161 4.76 8.11 -7.20
C PHE A 161 4.71 6.87 -6.31
N ASP A 162 3.59 6.18 -6.26
CA ASP A 162 3.47 4.89 -5.57
C ASP A 162 4.39 3.86 -6.22
N THR A 163 4.30 3.69 -7.53
CA THR A 163 5.17 2.79 -8.31
C THR A 163 6.65 3.17 -8.17
N LEU A 164 6.99 4.46 -8.26
CA LEU A 164 8.37 4.93 -8.09
C LEU A 164 8.92 4.56 -6.70
N GLY A 165 8.13 4.82 -5.66
CA GLY A 165 8.52 4.54 -4.28
C GLY A 165 8.69 3.06 -4.02
N THR A 166 7.75 2.25 -4.49
CA THR A 166 7.75 0.80 -4.34
C THR A 166 8.89 0.15 -5.11
N LEU A 167 9.14 0.55 -6.37
CA LEU A 167 10.27 0.07 -7.16
C LEU A 167 11.60 0.40 -6.49
N TYR A 168 11.78 1.64 -6.04
CA TYR A 168 12.99 2.04 -5.35
C TYR A 168 13.18 1.26 -4.04
N GLY A 169 12.11 1.09 -3.26
CA GLY A 169 12.11 0.34 -2.02
C GLY A 169 12.49 -1.12 -2.22
N ALA A 170 11.86 -1.80 -3.18
CA ALA A 170 12.11 -3.19 -3.50
C ALA A 170 13.54 -3.40 -4.08
N CYS A 171 13.96 -2.56 -5.02
CA CYS A 171 15.31 -2.63 -5.61
C CYS A 171 16.40 -2.35 -4.57
N SER A 172 16.19 -1.37 -3.69
CA SER A 172 17.13 -1.08 -2.59
C SER A 172 17.25 -2.26 -1.62
N ARG A 173 16.14 -2.96 -1.34
CA ARG A 173 16.13 -4.15 -0.49
C ARG A 173 16.84 -5.34 -1.14
N GLY A 174 16.75 -5.46 -2.47
CA GLY A 174 17.32 -6.56 -3.23
C GLY A 174 18.76 -6.34 -3.69
N ASP A 175 19.40 -5.24 -3.31
CA ASP A 175 20.69 -4.81 -3.86
C ASP A 175 20.69 -4.79 -5.40
N MET A 176 19.55 -4.33 -5.97
CA MET A 176 19.34 -4.26 -7.42
C MET A 176 19.48 -2.83 -7.98
N LEU A 177 19.82 -1.84 -7.16
CA LEU A 177 20.13 -0.50 -7.64
C LEU A 177 21.44 -0.49 -8.39
N ASP A 178 21.56 0.38 -9.40
CA ASP A 178 22.79 0.58 -10.13
C ASP A 178 23.87 1.31 -9.29
N GLU A 179 25.06 1.51 -9.86
CA GLU A 179 26.19 2.19 -9.20
C GLU A 179 25.85 3.65 -8.79
N ASN A 180 24.87 4.26 -9.45
CA ASN A 180 24.36 5.61 -9.15
C ASN A 180 23.20 5.59 -8.15
N GLY A 181 22.82 4.44 -7.61
CA GLY A 181 21.69 4.26 -6.73
C GLY A 181 20.33 4.45 -7.42
N GLN A 182 20.24 4.17 -8.72
CA GLN A 182 19.00 4.28 -9.49
C GLN A 182 18.42 2.89 -9.79
N VAL A 183 17.11 2.85 -10.05
CA VAL A 183 16.43 1.62 -10.47
C VAL A 183 16.81 1.30 -11.91
N PRO A 184 17.38 0.13 -12.22
CA PRO A 184 17.71 -0.24 -13.58
C PRO A 184 16.47 -0.37 -14.47
N ASN A 185 16.57 0.05 -15.73
CA ASN A 185 15.45 0.00 -16.68
C ASN A 185 14.16 0.67 -16.18
N PHE A 186 14.30 1.73 -15.39
CA PHE A 186 13.18 2.45 -14.79
C PHE A 186 12.05 2.79 -15.76
N GLU A 187 12.38 3.31 -16.96
CA GLU A 187 11.40 3.65 -18.00
C GLU A 187 10.57 2.45 -18.44
N LYS A 188 11.17 1.28 -18.57
CA LYS A 188 10.47 0.05 -18.95
C LYS A 188 9.57 -0.46 -17.83
N ALA A 189 10.01 -0.31 -16.57
CA ALA A 189 9.21 -0.67 -15.42
C ALA A 189 7.95 0.22 -15.32
N MET A 190 8.10 1.55 -15.46
CA MET A 190 6.99 2.50 -15.47
C MET A 190 6.04 2.26 -16.65
N LEU A 191 6.57 1.95 -17.85
CA LEU A 191 5.73 1.61 -19.00
C LEU A 191 4.92 0.32 -18.75
N SER A 192 5.54 -0.69 -18.14
CA SER A 192 4.87 -1.94 -17.80
C SER A 192 3.71 -1.71 -16.81
N ASP A 193 3.94 -0.87 -15.81
CA ASP A 193 2.96 -0.48 -14.80
C ASP A 193 1.76 0.27 -15.44
N ALA A 194 2.04 1.28 -16.26
CA ALA A 194 1.01 2.03 -16.98
C ALA A 194 0.17 1.14 -17.92
N LEU A 195 0.81 0.22 -18.64
CA LEU A 195 0.10 -0.74 -19.49
C LEU A 195 -0.76 -1.70 -18.66
N ALA A 196 -0.25 -2.16 -17.51
CA ALA A 196 -1.00 -3.03 -16.61
C ALA A 196 -2.24 -2.31 -16.03
N THR A 197 -2.12 -1.02 -15.69
CA THR A 197 -3.25 -0.18 -15.24
C THR A 197 -4.31 -0.03 -16.34
N CYS A 198 -3.91 0.17 -17.60
CA CYS A 198 -4.84 0.18 -18.73
C CYS A 198 -5.57 -1.17 -18.91
N VAL A 199 -4.85 -2.28 -18.81
CA VAL A 199 -5.45 -3.63 -18.86
C VAL A 199 -6.38 -3.84 -17.66
N GLY A 200 -6.00 -3.39 -16.46
CA GLY A 200 -6.82 -3.43 -15.26
C GLY A 200 -8.16 -2.71 -15.44
N ALA A 201 -8.14 -1.52 -16.04
CA ALA A 201 -9.35 -0.75 -16.35
C ALA A 201 -10.29 -1.53 -17.30
N VAL A 202 -9.76 -2.19 -18.32
CA VAL A 202 -10.55 -3.07 -19.21
C VAL A 202 -11.11 -4.27 -18.46
N CYS A 203 -10.33 -4.84 -17.54
CA CYS A 203 -10.76 -5.95 -16.69
C CYS A 203 -11.77 -5.52 -15.60
N GLY A 204 -11.98 -4.22 -15.40
CA GLY A 204 -12.88 -3.69 -14.36
C GLY A 204 -12.31 -3.79 -12.95
N THR A 205 -10.98 -3.79 -12.82
CA THR A 205 -10.28 -3.74 -11.52
C THR A 205 -9.95 -2.29 -11.15
N SER A 206 -9.57 -2.05 -9.90
CA SER A 206 -8.90 -0.81 -9.50
C SER A 206 -7.54 -0.67 -10.22
N THR A 207 -6.82 0.44 -9.99
CA THR A 207 -5.48 0.61 -10.55
C THR A 207 -4.60 -0.60 -10.27
N VAL A 208 -3.79 -0.98 -11.28
CA VAL A 208 -2.79 -2.05 -11.15
C VAL A 208 -1.45 -1.37 -10.99
N THR A 209 -0.97 -1.28 -9.77
CA THR A 209 0.30 -0.64 -9.42
C THR A 209 1.32 -1.67 -8.93
N THR A 210 2.56 -1.25 -8.79
CA THR A 210 3.62 -2.09 -8.22
C THR A 210 3.37 -2.36 -6.74
N PHE A 211 3.23 -3.62 -6.35
CA PHE A 211 2.92 -4.02 -4.97
C PHE A 211 4.14 -3.93 -4.05
N VAL A 212 3.95 -3.29 -2.90
CA VAL A 212 4.94 -3.17 -1.81
C VAL A 212 5.34 -4.55 -1.26
N GLU A 213 4.41 -5.48 -1.24
CA GLU A 213 4.58 -6.87 -0.83
C GLU A 213 5.64 -7.62 -1.66
N SER A 214 5.93 -7.15 -2.88
CA SER A 214 7.03 -7.63 -3.71
C SER A 214 8.37 -7.55 -2.98
N SER A 215 8.52 -6.64 -2.01
CA SER A 215 9.73 -6.53 -1.19
C SER A 215 10.00 -7.80 -0.38
N SER A 216 8.97 -8.56 0.00
CA SER A 216 9.15 -9.85 0.67
C SER A 216 9.69 -10.93 -0.29
N GLY A 217 9.18 -10.98 -1.53
CA GLY A 217 9.66 -11.89 -2.57
C GLY A 217 11.10 -11.58 -2.98
N VAL A 218 11.45 -10.28 -3.06
CA VAL A 218 12.82 -9.83 -3.33
C VAL A 218 13.76 -10.21 -2.16
N ALA A 219 13.32 -10.10 -0.92
CA ALA A 219 14.08 -10.51 0.26
C ALA A 219 14.37 -12.03 0.28
N GLU A 220 13.46 -12.84 -0.29
CA GLU A 220 13.63 -14.29 -0.46
C GLU A 220 14.53 -14.67 -1.68
N GLY A 221 14.94 -13.67 -2.47
CA GLY A 221 15.87 -13.85 -3.61
C GLY A 221 15.20 -13.78 -4.98
N GLY A 222 13.95 -13.39 -5.09
CA GLY A 222 13.24 -13.19 -6.37
C GLY A 222 13.72 -11.91 -7.05
N ARG A 223 14.58 -12.04 -8.10
CA ARG A 223 15.25 -10.89 -8.76
C ARG A 223 15.16 -10.91 -10.27
N THR A 224 14.36 -11.79 -10.83
CA THR A 224 14.28 -11.98 -12.28
C THR A 224 12.84 -11.91 -12.79
N GLY A 225 12.66 -11.62 -14.07
CA GLY A 225 11.37 -11.65 -14.73
C GLY A 225 10.64 -13.01 -14.62
N LEU A 226 11.40 -14.10 -14.42
CA LEU A 226 10.81 -15.42 -14.19
C LEU A 226 10.02 -15.45 -12.85
N SER A 227 10.54 -14.80 -11.80
CA SER A 227 9.81 -14.67 -10.53
C SER A 227 8.49 -13.92 -10.72
N SER A 228 8.50 -12.80 -11.45
CA SER A 228 7.30 -12.03 -11.75
C SER A 228 6.31 -12.82 -12.59
N PHE A 229 6.77 -13.53 -13.61
CA PHE A 229 5.93 -14.38 -14.44
C PHE A 229 5.28 -15.50 -13.61
N THR A 230 6.05 -16.17 -12.76
CA THR A 230 5.54 -17.23 -11.87
C THR A 230 4.49 -16.66 -10.91
N THR A 231 4.74 -15.47 -10.35
CA THR A 231 3.78 -14.77 -9.49
C THR A 231 2.48 -14.48 -10.24
N GLY A 232 2.55 -13.98 -11.48
CA GLY A 232 1.38 -13.75 -12.32
C GLY A 232 0.58 -15.04 -12.59
N CYS A 233 1.25 -16.15 -12.90
CA CYS A 233 0.60 -17.45 -13.06
C CYS A 233 -0.08 -17.91 -11.76
N LEU A 234 0.56 -17.70 -10.61
CA LEU A 234 -0.01 -18.04 -9.31
C LEU A 234 -1.23 -17.16 -8.97
N PHE A 235 -1.21 -15.88 -9.31
CA PHE A 235 -2.40 -15.03 -9.17
C PHE A 235 -3.56 -15.53 -10.04
N PHE A 236 -3.28 -15.94 -11.27
CA PHE A 236 -4.30 -16.53 -12.13
C PHE A 236 -4.90 -17.82 -11.55
N VAL A 237 -4.06 -18.69 -10.99
CA VAL A 237 -4.52 -19.90 -10.27
C VAL A 237 -5.29 -19.51 -9.01
N ALA A 238 -4.84 -18.49 -8.28
CA ALA A 238 -5.50 -18.03 -7.06
C ALA A 238 -6.92 -17.49 -7.29
N MET A 239 -7.24 -16.99 -8.49
CA MET A 239 -8.60 -16.63 -8.87
C MET A 239 -9.60 -17.79 -8.66
N PHE A 240 -9.19 -19.00 -9.02
CA PHE A 240 -10.01 -20.20 -8.82
C PHE A 240 -10.01 -20.70 -7.37
N LEU A 241 -9.03 -20.24 -6.57
CA LEU A 241 -8.91 -20.54 -5.15
C LEU A 241 -9.52 -19.43 -4.26
N SER A 242 -10.22 -18.47 -4.85
CA SER A 242 -10.82 -17.35 -4.11
C SER A 242 -11.70 -17.80 -2.92
N PRO A 243 -12.49 -18.88 -2.97
CA PRO A 243 -13.22 -19.36 -1.81
C PRO A 243 -12.30 -19.81 -0.66
N ILE A 244 -11.12 -20.36 -0.98
CA ILE A 244 -10.11 -20.77 0.03
C ILE A 244 -9.40 -19.55 0.57
N ALA A 245 -9.08 -18.56 -0.28
CA ALA A 245 -8.46 -17.31 0.14
C ALA A 245 -9.34 -16.53 1.12
N ALA A 246 -10.66 -16.59 0.96
CA ALA A 246 -11.62 -15.99 1.88
C ALA A 246 -11.59 -16.59 3.31
N LEU A 247 -11.02 -17.78 3.47
CA LEU A 247 -10.80 -18.38 4.79
C LEU A 247 -9.64 -17.77 5.56
N ILE A 248 -8.73 -17.02 4.91
CA ILE A 248 -7.60 -16.40 5.57
C ILE A 248 -8.08 -15.13 6.31
N PRO A 249 -7.99 -15.09 7.65
CA PRO A 249 -8.50 -13.94 8.40
C PRO A 249 -7.62 -12.71 8.21
N GLY A 250 -8.23 -11.52 8.19
CA GLY A 250 -7.52 -10.25 8.07
C GLY A 250 -6.46 -10.02 9.16
N SER A 251 -6.64 -10.60 10.34
CA SER A 251 -5.66 -10.57 11.43
C SER A 251 -4.36 -11.32 11.11
N ALA A 252 -4.40 -12.38 10.30
CA ALA A 252 -3.21 -13.09 9.87
C ALA A 252 -2.46 -12.33 8.75
N THR A 253 -3.19 -11.75 7.78
CA THR A 253 -2.59 -10.96 6.70
C THR A 253 -2.06 -9.61 7.19
N ALA A 254 -2.69 -9.00 8.19
CA ALA A 254 -2.23 -7.78 8.84
C ALA A 254 -0.80 -7.89 9.38
N ALA A 255 -0.44 -9.06 9.93
CA ALA A 255 0.92 -9.34 10.40
C ALA A 255 1.96 -9.26 9.26
N ALA A 256 1.61 -9.73 8.07
CA ALA A 256 2.47 -9.63 6.90
C ALA A 256 2.67 -8.18 6.45
N LEU A 257 1.61 -7.35 6.46
CA LEU A 257 1.70 -5.92 6.15
C LEU A 257 2.64 -5.19 7.11
N ILE A 258 2.50 -5.45 8.42
CA ILE A 258 3.41 -4.87 9.43
C ILE A 258 4.86 -5.29 9.14
N TYR A 259 5.10 -6.57 8.86
CA TYR A 259 6.43 -7.08 8.56
C TYR A 259 7.04 -6.46 7.29
N VAL A 260 6.27 -6.35 6.21
CA VAL A 260 6.70 -5.68 4.98
C VAL A 260 7.07 -4.22 5.25
N GLY A 261 6.26 -3.53 6.05
CA GLY A 261 6.57 -2.18 6.49
C GLY A 261 7.94 -2.10 7.18
N VAL A 262 8.24 -3.03 8.09
CA VAL A 262 9.56 -3.12 8.76
C VAL A 262 10.69 -3.34 7.76
N LEU A 263 10.50 -4.19 6.75
CA LEU A 263 11.53 -4.42 5.71
C LEU A 263 11.88 -3.13 4.94
N MET A 264 10.89 -2.27 4.70
CA MET A 264 11.08 -1.02 3.96
C MET A 264 11.68 0.11 4.80
N MET A 265 11.58 0.04 6.14
CA MET A 265 12.15 1.05 7.04
C MET A 265 13.68 1.13 7.01
N GLY A 266 14.37 0.14 6.45
CA GLY A 266 15.84 0.13 6.38
C GLY A 266 16.46 1.33 5.65
N GLY A 267 15.70 2.03 4.79
CA GLY A 267 16.13 3.25 4.10
C GLY A 267 16.35 4.45 5.01
N VAL A 268 15.73 4.49 6.19
CA VAL A 268 15.86 5.59 7.17
C VAL A 268 17.31 5.81 7.60
N ALA A 269 18.10 4.73 7.70
CA ALA A 269 19.50 4.80 8.09
C ALA A 269 20.41 5.53 7.07
N LYS A 270 19.94 5.69 5.83
CA LYS A 270 20.68 6.38 4.76
C LYS A 270 20.42 7.89 4.74
N ILE A 271 19.46 8.38 5.52
CA ILE A 271 19.10 9.79 5.60
C ILE A 271 20.07 10.50 6.57
N ASP A 272 20.65 11.61 6.11
CA ASP A 272 21.46 12.44 7.00
C ASP A 272 20.55 13.30 7.90
N TRP A 273 20.32 12.81 9.11
CA TRP A 273 19.51 13.48 10.11
C TRP A 273 20.20 14.68 10.79
N ASN A 274 21.51 14.86 10.58
CA ASN A 274 22.25 15.99 11.13
C ASN A 274 22.10 17.25 10.25
N ASP A 275 21.88 17.08 8.95
CA ASP A 275 21.54 18.19 8.07
C ASP A 275 20.05 18.48 8.09
N ILE A 276 19.66 19.55 8.78
CA ILE A 276 18.25 19.97 8.91
C ILE A 276 17.60 20.21 7.53
N SER A 277 18.37 20.61 6.52
CA SER A 277 17.84 20.82 5.17
C SER A 277 17.46 19.50 4.45
N VAL A 278 17.96 18.37 4.94
CA VAL A 278 17.62 17.01 4.50
C VAL A 278 16.62 16.37 5.45
N ALA A 279 16.85 16.50 6.76
CA ALA A 279 16.08 15.85 7.80
C ALA A 279 14.60 16.28 7.81
N VAL A 280 14.31 17.58 7.71
CA VAL A 280 12.93 18.11 7.76
C VAL A 280 12.11 17.62 6.55
N PRO A 281 12.56 17.76 5.29
CA PRO A 281 11.84 17.20 4.15
C PRO A 281 11.65 15.68 4.23
N ALA A 282 12.66 14.95 4.67
CA ALA A 282 12.58 13.51 4.83
C ALA A 282 11.55 13.11 5.91
N PHE A 283 11.58 13.77 7.06
CA PHE A 283 10.62 13.56 8.13
C PHE A 283 9.18 13.83 7.67
N LEU A 284 8.94 14.97 7.02
CA LEU A 284 7.61 15.32 6.52
C LEU A 284 7.12 14.33 5.47
N THR A 285 8.01 13.85 4.59
CA THR A 285 7.68 12.79 3.64
C THR A 285 7.17 11.55 4.36
N ILE A 286 7.91 11.05 5.35
CA ILE A 286 7.58 9.83 6.09
C ILE A 286 6.28 10.01 6.91
N ALA A 287 6.18 11.10 7.65
CA ALA A 287 5.09 11.36 8.56
C ALA A 287 3.75 11.55 7.82
N PHE A 288 3.73 12.40 6.79
CA PHE A 288 2.49 12.68 6.07
C PHE A 288 1.96 11.51 5.24
N MET A 289 2.81 10.60 4.78
CA MET A 289 2.32 9.36 4.14
C MET A 289 1.39 8.58 5.07
N SER A 290 1.78 8.44 6.34
CA SER A 290 1.01 7.67 7.32
C SER A 290 -0.14 8.47 7.93
N PHE A 291 0.09 9.73 8.34
CA PHE A 291 -0.91 10.50 9.05
C PHE A 291 -2.01 11.07 8.14
N ALA A 292 -1.67 11.42 6.89
CA ALA A 292 -2.66 11.84 5.90
C ALA A 292 -3.25 10.67 5.10
N TYR A 293 -2.86 9.43 5.41
CA TYR A 293 -3.34 8.21 4.75
C TYR A 293 -3.16 8.24 3.22
N ASN A 294 -2.09 8.90 2.75
CA ASN A 294 -1.85 9.10 1.33
C ASN A 294 -0.36 9.29 1.02
N ILE A 295 0.18 8.40 0.19
CA ILE A 295 1.60 8.42 -0.22
C ILE A 295 1.97 9.72 -0.92
N SER A 296 1.11 10.20 -1.82
CA SER A 296 1.37 11.41 -2.59
C SER A 296 1.44 12.67 -1.73
N TYR A 297 0.66 12.74 -0.66
CA TYR A 297 0.71 13.89 0.27
C TYR A 297 2.06 13.94 1.00
N GLY A 298 2.57 12.78 1.44
CA GLY A 298 3.91 12.73 2.02
C GLY A 298 4.98 13.25 1.06
N ILE A 299 4.95 12.80 -0.20
CA ILE A 299 5.89 13.27 -1.23
C ILE A 299 5.73 14.77 -1.48
N ALA A 300 4.50 15.26 -1.58
CA ALA A 300 4.20 16.66 -1.80
C ALA A 300 4.76 17.55 -0.67
N PHE A 301 4.46 17.23 0.58
CA PHE A 301 4.96 17.97 1.74
C PHE A 301 6.48 17.91 1.84
N GLY A 302 7.09 16.77 1.54
CA GLY A 302 8.54 16.64 1.45
C GLY A 302 9.17 17.51 0.39
N LEU A 303 8.62 17.54 -0.83
CA LEU A 303 9.12 18.36 -1.93
C LEU A 303 8.93 19.86 -1.67
N ILE A 304 7.75 20.26 -1.22
CA ILE A 304 7.43 21.66 -0.93
C ILE A 304 8.34 22.18 0.19
N SER A 305 8.49 21.43 1.29
CA SER A 305 9.36 21.81 2.39
C SER A 305 10.82 21.89 1.98
N TYR A 306 11.31 20.96 1.16
CA TYR A 306 12.66 21.00 0.59
C TYR A 306 12.90 22.29 -0.18
N ILE A 307 11.98 22.67 -1.07
CA ILE A 307 12.09 23.91 -1.86
C ILE A 307 12.11 25.12 -0.95
N LEU A 308 11.16 25.21 -0.02
CA LEU A 308 11.06 26.34 0.92
C LEU A 308 12.36 26.51 1.73
N ILE A 309 12.88 25.43 2.30
CA ILE A 309 14.13 25.46 3.07
C ILE A 309 15.29 25.93 2.19
N LYS A 310 15.44 25.39 0.97
CA LYS A 310 16.52 25.80 0.05
C LYS A 310 16.42 27.25 -0.39
N VAL A 311 15.20 27.75 -0.64
CA VAL A 311 14.97 29.15 -1.02
C VAL A 311 15.32 30.09 0.12
N PHE A 312 14.77 29.85 1.32
CA PHE A 312 15.02 30.71 2.48
C PHE A 312 16.44 30.61 3.02
N SER A 313 17.15 29.52 2.72
CA SER A 313 18.57 29.37 3.02
C SER A 313 19.50 29.98 1.96
N GLY A 314 18.99 30.67 0.95
CA GLY A 314 19.77 31.27 -0.13
C GLY A 314 20.36 30.27 -1.14
N LYS A 315 19.95 29.01 -1.10
CA LYS A 315 20.44 27.91 -1.94
C LYS A 315 19.46 27.52 -3.05
N SER A 316 18.63 28.44 -3.52
CA SER A 316 17.60 28.19 -4.53
C SER A 316 18.15 27.60 -5.85
N LYS A 317 19.42 27.93 -6.19
CA LYS A 317 20.11 27.40 -7.39
C LYS A 317 20.37 25.88 -7.33
N GLU A 318 20.36 25.29 -6.16
CA GLU A 318 20.52 23.83 -5.98
C GLU A 318 19.24 23.06 -6.31
N VAL A 319 18.10 23.75 -6.39
CA VAL A 319 16.81 23.13 -6.70
C VAL A 319 16.65 22.96 -8.22
N LYS A 320 16.58 21.73 -8.69
CA LYS A 320 16.39 21.43 -10.12
C LYS A 320 15.04 21.96 -10.61
N ALA A 321 14.99 22.49 -11.84
CA ALA A 321 13.77 23.01 -12.46
C ALA A 321 12.59 22.01 -12.43
N PHE A 322 12.88 20.74 -12.67
CA PHE A 322 11.88 19.66 -12.60
C PHE A 322 11.23 19.53 -11.21
N THR A 323 11.98 19.75 -10.12
CA THR A 323 11.45 19.73 -8.75
C THR A 323 10.42 20.83 -8.53
N TRP A 324 10.65 22.03 -9.09
CA TRP A 324 9.71 23.13 -9.06
C TRP A 324 8.40 22.79 -9.80
N VAL A 325 8.51 22.21 -10.98
CA VAL A 325 7.32 21.80 -11.76
C VAL A 325 6.46 20.82 -10.97
N ILE A 326 7.07 19.79 -10.39
CA ILE A 326 6.33 18.80 -9.59
C ILE A 326 5.68 19.45 -8.36
N ALA A 327 6.40 20.31 -7.64
CA ALA A 327 5.86 20.98 -6.46
C ALA A 327 4.68 21.90 -6.80
N ILE A 328 4.74 22.58 -7.95
CA ILE A 328 3.62 23.39 -8.46
C ILE A 328 2.42 22.49 -8.79
N LEU A 329 2.64 21.36 -9.46
CA LEU A 329 1.57 20.41 -9.78
C LEU A 329 0.91 19.85 -8.51
N PHE A 330 1.69 19.48 -7.49
CA PHE A 330 1.13 19.06 -6.21
C PHE A 330 0.36 20.17 -5.50
N THR A 331 0.89 21.40 -5.55
CA THR A 331 0.20 22.54 -4.95
C THR A 331 -1.14 22.78 -5.67
N LEU A 332 -1.16 22.76 -7.00
CA LEU A 332 -2.39 22.86 -7.77
C LEU A 332 -3.36 21.71 -7.45
N MET A 333 -2.86 20.48 -7.33
CA MET A 333 -3.68 19.34 -6.93
C MET A 333 -4.38 19.59 -5.59
N PHE A 334 -3.68 20.10 -4.57
CA PHE A 334 -4.31 20.41 -3.27
C PHE A 334 -5.43 21.43 -3.38
N PHE A 335 -5.29 22.47 -4.20
CA PHE A 335 -6.33 23.49 -4.36
C PHE A 335 -7.49 23.08 -5.28
N LEU A 336 -7.30 22.06 -6.14
CA LEU A 336 -8.32 21.62 -7.07
C LEU A 336 -9.10 20.39 -6.60
N THR A 337 -8.51 19.57 -5.69
CA THR A 337 -9.11 18.31 -5.24
C THR A 337 -9.53 18.33 -3.77
N HIS A 338 -9.16 19.34 -3.04
CA HIS A 338 -9.57 19.65 -1.67
C HIS A 338 -10.06 21.10 -1.57
#